data_547b2299612b73ebd06cc687a96da87e
#
_entry.id   547b2299612b73ebd06cc687a96da87e
#
_cell.length_a   1.000
_cell.length_b   1.000
_cell.length_c   1.000
_cell.angle_alpha   90.00
_cell.angle_beta   90.00
_cell.angle_gamma   90.00
#
_symmetry.space_group_name_H-M   'P 1'
#
loop_
_entity.id
_entity.type
_entity.pdbx_description
1 polymer ?
#
loop_
_entity_poly.entity_id
_entity_poly.type
_entity_poly.pdbx_seq_one_letter_code
_entity_poly.pdbx_strand_id
1 'polypeptide(L)'
;EDILSGKTKMLYVAPESLTKESNVEFLKKIKISFFAVDEAHCISEWGHDFRTEYRKIRPIVEEIGKAPIIALTATATPKVQNDIQKNLDMMDAQVFKSSFNRPNLYYEVRPKQGDVTKDIIKFIKNHEGKSGIIYCLSRKKVEELAEVLQANGIKARPYHAGMDSATRSANQDAFLKEDIDVIVATI
;
A
#
# COMPACT_ATOMS: atom_id res chain seq x y z
N GLU A 1 -25.26 1.20 -13.43
CA GLU A 1 -26.63 0.81 -12.97
C GLU A 1 -26.62 0.37 -11.50
N ASP A 2 -25.75 -0.54 -11.07
CA ASP A 2 -25.72 -1.09 -9.70
C ASP A 2 -25.47 -0.02 -8.62
N ILE A 3 -24.71 1.02 -8.89
CA ILE A 3 -24.49 2.12 -7.96
C ILE A 3 -25.77 2.94 -7.77
N LEU A 4 -26.43 3.32 -8.87
CA LEU A 4 -27.65 4.12 -8.84
C LEU A 4 -28.83 3.37 -8.21
N SER A 5 -28.87 2.07 -8.35
CA SER A 5 -29.90 1.21 -7.72
C SER A 5 -29.63 0.96 -6.22
N GLY A 6 -28.51 1.43 -5.69
CA GLY A 6 -28.11 1.20 -4.29
C GLY A 6 -27.65 -0.22 -3.97
N LYS A 7 -27.43 -1.06 -4.97
CA LYS A 7 -26.89 -2.41 -4.81
C LYS A 7 -25.41 -2.37 -4.41
N THR A 8 -24.62 -1.47 -5.02
CA THR A 8 -23.25 -1.21 -4.63
C THR A 8 -23.22 -0.41 -3.33
N LYS A 9 -22.58 -0.96 -2.30
CA LYS A 9 -22.49 -0.34 -0.97
C LYS A 9 -21.17 0.40 -0.74
N MET A 10 -20.13 0.05 -1.51
CA MET A 10 -18.81 0.63 -1.40
C MET A 10 -18.24 0.86 -2.80
N LEU A 11 -17.67 2.03 -3.03
CA LEU A 11 -17.02 2.41 -4.28
C LEU A 11 -15.60 2.89 -4.00
N TYR A 12 -14.61 2.22 -4.57
CA TYR A 12 -13.21 2.66 -4.54
C TYR A 12 -12.91 3.53 -5.75
N VAL A 13 -12.38 4.72 -5.49
CA VAL A 13 -12.06 5.70 -6.54
C VAL A 13 -10.65 6.22 -6.31
N ALA A 14 -9.80 6.17 -7.32
CA ALA A 14 -8.51 6.84 -7.27
C ALA A 14 -8.68 8.37 -7.32
N PRO A 15 -7.87 9.16 -6.58
CA PRO A 15 -7.97 10.62 -6.57
C PRO A 15 -7.93 11.24 -7.97
N GLU A 16 -7.11 10.71 -8.85
CA GLU A 16 -6.99 11.14 -10.26
C GLU A 16 -8.27 10.91 -11.06
N SER A 17 -9.02 9.89 -10.72
CA SER A 17 -10.32 9.61 -11.35
C SER A 17 -11.41 10.48 -10.75
N LEU A 18 -11.32 10.80 -9.46
CA LEU A 18 -12.26 11.67 -8.77
C LEU A 18 -12.25 13.10 -9.35
N THR A 19 -11.10 13.57 -9.84
CA THR A 19 -10.98 14.93 -10.43
C THR A 19 -11.65 15.09 -11.80
N LYS A 20 -12.14 14.02 -12.43
CA LYS A 20 -12.84 14.08 -13.71
C LYS A 20 -14.27 14.59 -13.50
N GLU A 21 -14.66 15.65 -14.21
CA GLU A 21 -15.97 16.28 -14.13
C GLU A 21 -17.13 15.28 -14.29
N SER A 22 -17.01 14.36 -15.25
CA SER A 22 -18.01 13.31 -15.49
C SER A 22 -18.25 12.41 -14.27
N ASN A 23 -17.19 12.14 -13.48
CA ASN A 23 -17.30 11.35 -12.27
C ASN A 23 -17.92 12.13 -11.13
N VAL A 24 -17.59 13.41 -10.99
CA VAL A 24 -18.19 14.32 -10.00
C VAL A 24 -19.69 14.45 -10.27
N GLU A 25 -20.09 14.73 -11.51
CA GLU A 25 -21.50 14.83 -11.92
C GLU A 25 -22.27 13.52 -11.72
N PHE A 26 -21.62 12.38 -11.91
CA PHE A 26 -22.22 11.10 -11.60
C PHE A 26 -22.42 10.92 -10.09
N LEU A 27 -21.42 11.25 -9.27
CA LEU A 27 -21.47 11.09 -7.82
C LEU A 27 -22.49 12.03 -7.15
N LYS A 28 -22.76 13.22 -7.72
CA LYS A 28 -23.84 14.10 -7.26
C LYS A 28 -25.23 13.47 -7.30
N LYS A 29 -25.42 12.45 -8.13
CA LYS A 29 -26.72 11.75 -8.28
C LYS A 29 -26.93 10.64 -7.24
N ILE A 30 -25.96 10.43 -6.34
CA ILE A 30 -25.95 9.33 -5.41
C ILE A 30 -25.97 9.86 -3.97
N LYS A 31 -26.75 9.22 -3.10
CA LYS A 31 -26.66 9.51 -1.67
C LYS A 31 -25.42 8.83 -1.09
N ILE A 32 -24.40 9.63 -0.78
CA ILE A 32 -23.16 9.18 -0.15
C ILE A 32 -23.31 9.32 1.37
N SER A 33 -23.02 8.24 2.10
CA SER A 33 -23.11 8.23 3.56
C SER A 33 -21.89 8.84 4.23
N PHE A 34 -20.70 8.61 3.69
CA PHE A 34 -19.43 9.20 4.13
C PHE A 34 -18.36 9.00 3.06
N PHE A 35 -17.29 9.77 3.15
CA PHE A 35 -16.07 9.62 2.37
C PHE A 35 -14.95 9.06 3.25
N ALA A 36 -14.27 8.02 2.80
CA ALA A 36 -13.05 7.53 3.41
C ALA A 36 -11.84 7.87 2.54
N VAL A 37 -10.94 8.69 3.06
CA VAL A 37 -9.68 9.06 2.40
C VAL A 37 -8.58 8.19 2.98
N ASP A 38 -8.20 7.16 2.25
CA ASP A 38 -7.08 6.28 2.60
C ASP A 38 -5.76 6.92 2.18
N GLU A 39 -4.66 6.51 2.83
CA GLU A 39 -3.32 7.10 2.64
C GLU A 39 -3.34 8.65 2.71
N ALA A 40 -4.13 9.19 3.63
CA ALA A 40 -4.34 10.63 3.76
C ALA A 40 -3.04 11.44 3.95
N HIS A 41 -1.93 10.81 4.33
CA HIS A 41 -0.60 11.44 4.39
C HIS A 41 -0.14 11.99 3.03
N CYS A 42 -0.66 11.46 1.91
CA CYS A 42 -0.38 11.96 0.57
C CYS A 42 -0.84 13.42 0.34
N ILE A 43 -1.68 13.95 1.22
CA ILE A 43 -2.14 15.36 1.16
C ILE A 43 -1.03 16.34 1.56
N SER A 44 -0.06 15.89 2.35
CA SER A 44 0.98 16.70 2.96
C SER A 44 2.29 16.67 2.19
N GLU A 45 2.87 17.84 1.90
CA GLU A 45 4.23 17.95 1.33
C GLU A 45 5.33 17.44 2.28
N TRP A 46 4.97 17.28 3.56
CA TRP A 46 5.85 16.71 4.59
C TRP A 46 5.67 15.20 4.73
N GLY A 47 4.74 14.61 3.97
CA GLY A 47 4.56 13.17 3.85
C GLY A 47 5.61 12.56 2.92
N HIS A 48 5.79 11.26 3.01
CA HIS A 48 6.76 10.53 2.18
C HIS A 48 6.28 10.28 0.74
N ASP A 49 4.99 10.49 0.46
CA ASP A 49 4.36 10.28 -0.87
C ASP A 49 3.33 11.38 -1.13
N PHE A 50 3.84 12.61 -1.34
CA PHE A 50 2.97 13.75 -1.64
C PHE A 50 2.34 13.63 -3.03
N ARG A 51 1.00 13.77 -3.08
CA ARG A 51 0.23 13.72 -4.33
C ARG A 51 -0.74 14.90 -4.40
N THR A 52 -0.57 15.74 -5.41
CA THR A 52 -1.36 16.98 -5.60
C THR A 52 -2.86 16.73 -5.72
N GLU A 53 -3.25 15.58 -6.27
CA GLU A 53 -4.66 15.16 -6.43
C GLU A 53 -5.38 15.03 -5.09
N TYR A 54 -4.68 14.65 -4.02
CA TYR A 54 -5.26 14.56 -2.69
C TYR A 54 -5.72 15.91 -2.14
N ARG A 55 -5.08 17.01 -2.51
CA ARG A 55 -5.52 18.38 -2.11
C ARG A 55 -6.80 18.82 -2.79
N LYS A 56 -7.17 18.17 -3.88
CA LYS A 56 -8.43 18.44 -4.61
C LYS A 56 -9.62 17.69 -4.00
N ILE A 57 -9.39 16.73 -3.11
CA ILE A 57 -10.47 15.90 -2.54
C ILE A 57 -11.49 16.76 -1.81
N ARG A 58 -11.07 17.68 -0.95
CA ARG A 58 -11.99 18.49 -0.14
C ARG A 58 -12.95 19.35 -1.00
N PRO A 59 -12.47 20.16 -1.95
CA PRO A 59 -13.35 20.90 -2.85
C PRO A 59 -14.33 20.01 -3.62
N ILE A 60 -13.87 18.84 -4.08
CA ILE A 60 -14.72 17.90 -4.81
C ILE A 60 -15.79 17.28 -3.91
N VAL A 61 -15.44 16.92 -2.68
CA VAL A 61 -16.42 16.40 -1.70
C VAL A 61 -17.48 17.44 -1.39
N GLU A 62 -17.13 18.71 -1.26
CA GLU A 62 -18.07 19.80 -1.06
C GLU A 62 -19.00 20.00 -2.27
N GLU A 63 -18.46 19.82 -3.47
CA GLU A 63 -19.23 19.93 -4.72
C GLU A 63 -20.21 18.75 -4.89
N ILE A 64 -19.82 17.54 -4.53
CA ILE A 64 -20.67 16.33 -4.60
C ILE A 64 -21.81 16.43 -3.58
N GLY A 65 -21.51 16.84 -2.35
CA GLY A 65 -22.51 16.99 -1.29
C GLY A 65 -21.90 16.79 0.10
N LYS A 66 -22.48 17.43 1.09
CA LYS A 66 -22.00 17.34 2.49
C LYS A 66 -22.20 15.93 3.05
N ALA A 67 -21.11 15.24 3.30
CA ALA A 67 -21.09 13.97 4.02
C ALA A 67 -19.86 13.93 4.95
N PRO A 68 -19.90 13.15 6.04
CA PRO A 68 -18.76 12.98 6.92
C PRO A 68 -17.52 12.48 6.17
N ILE A 69 -16.34 12.94 6.60
CA ILE A 69 -15.06 12.48 6.07
C ILE A 69 -14.32 11.70 7.16
N ILE A 70 -13.77 10.55 6.81
CA ILE A 70 -12.83 9.77 7.62
C ILE A 70 -11.49 9.79 6.89
N ALA A 71 -10.44 10.26 7.53
CA ALA A 71 -9.08 10.25 7.01
C ALA A 71 -8.27 9.15 7.70
N LEU A 72 -7.66 8.28 6.93
CA LEU A 72 -6.92 7.11 7.39
C LEU A 72 -5.46 7.18 6.91
N THR A 73 -4.53 6.87 7.78
CA THR A 73 -3.11 6.74 7.42
C THR A 73 -2.36 5.90 8.44
N ALA A 74 -1.42 5.09 7.97
CA ALA A 74 -0.54 4.32 8.85
C ALA A 74 0.67 5.15 9.34
N THR A 75 1.04 6.23 8.63
CA THR A 75 2.30 6.94 8.82
C THR A 75 2.10 8.45 8.81
N ALA A 76 1.73 9.04 9.94
CA ALA A 76 1.59 10.48 10.03
C ALA A 76 2.29 11.04 11.28
N THR A 77 3.33 11.85 11.05
CA THR A 77 3.90 12.69 12.10
C THR A 77 2.91 13.75 12.57
N PRO A 78 3.08 14.39 13.75
CA PRO A 78 2.18 15.47 14.19
C PRO A 78 1.99 16.57 13.14
N LYS A 79 3.04 16.92 12.39
CA LYS A 79 2.99 17.91 11.31
C LYS A 79 2.10 17.45 10.16
N VAL A 80 2.26 16.19 9.73
CA VAL A 80 1.41 15.58 8.68
C VAL A 80 -0.04 15.47 9.15
N GLN A 81 -0.30 15.09 10.40
CA GLN A 81 -1.65 15.04 10.97
C GLN A 81 -2.35 16.40 10.89
N ASN A 82 -1.66 17.48 11.30
CA ASN A 82 -2.19 18.83 11.22
C ASN A 82 -2.48 19.26 9.77
N ASP A 83 -1.60 18.90 8.83
CA ASP A 83 -1.82 19.17 7.41
C ASP A 83 -3.04 18.42 6.84
N ILE A 84 -3.24 17.16 7.23
CA ILE A 84 -4.43 16.39 6.86
C ILE A 84 -5.69 17.09 7.35
N GLN A 85 -5.74 17.42 8.64
CA GLN A 85 -6.90 18.09 9.24
C GLN A 85 -7.18 19.42 8.56
N LYS A 86 -6.15 20.23 8.29
CA LYS A 86 -6.28 21.53 7.65
C LYS A 86 -6.77 21.42 6.20
N ASN A 87 -6.19 20.53 5.39
CA ASN A 87 -6.53 20.42 3.97
C ASN A 87 -7.88 19.73 3.75
N LEU A 88 -8.35 18.90 4.67
CA LEU A 88 -9.67 18.29 4.63
C LEU A 88 -10.74 19.07 5.42
N ASP A 89 -10.38 20.24 5.98
CA ASP A 89 -11.25 21.07 6.82
C ASP A 89 -11.84 20.27 8.00
N MET A 90 -10.98 19.60 8.75
CA MET A 90 -11.31 18.68 9.83
C MET A 90 -10.59 19.04 11.14
N MET A 91 -10.40 20.34 11.42
CA MET A 91 -9.63 20.79 12.59
C MET A 91 -10.23 20.33 13.92
N ASP A 92 -11.56 20.20 13.98
CA ASP A 92 -12.29 19.75 15.17
C ASP A 92 -12.56 18.23 15.16
N ALA A 93 -11.96 17.48 14.22
CA ALA A 93 -12.18 16.06 14.12
C ALA A 93 -11.51 15.31 15.27
N GLN A 94 -12.17 14.26 15.75
CA GLN A 94 -11.60 13.37 16.73
C GLN A 94 -10.45 12.57 16.11
N VAL A 95 -9.28 12.59 16.75
CA VAL A 95 -8.08 11.88 16.30
C VAL A 95 -7.89 10.63 17.14
N PHE A 96 -7.87 9.49 16.45
CA PHE A 96 -7.53 8.20 17.06
C PHE A 96 -6.12 7.81 16.63
N LYS A 97 -5.23 7.60 17.58
CA LYS A 97 -3.83 7.25 17.32
C LYS A 97 -3.44 6.01 18.11
N SER A 98 -2.93 5.02 17.41
CA SER A 98 -2.32 3.85 18.01
C SER A 98 -0.80 3.96 18.04
N SER A 99 -0.14 3.16 18.84
CA SER A 99 1.32 3.05 18.86
C SER A 99 1.82 2.42 17.55
N PHE A 100 2.95 2.91 17.05
CA PHE A 100 3.69 2.28 15.95
C PHE A 100 4.41 1.00 16.41
N ASN A 101 4.63 0.84 17.70
CA ASN A 101 5.24 -0.35 18.25
C ASN A 101 4.26 -1.53 18.19
N ARG A 102 4.62 -2.56 17.48
CA ARG A 102 3.85 -3.79 17.31
C ARG A 102 4.57 -4.92 18.05
N PRO A 103 4.10 -5.32 19.26
CA PRO A 103 4.82 -6.28 20.11
C PRO A 103 5.03 -7.66 19.46
N ASN A 104 4.25 -7.98 18.45
CA ASN A 104 4.35 -9.23 17.69
C ASN A 104 5.35 -9.18 16.53
N LEU A 105 6.03 -8.04 16.31
CA LEU A 105 7.06 -7.90 15.28
C LEU A 105 8.43 -7.74 15.93
N TYR A 106 9.37 -8.53 15.45
CA TYR A 106 10.78 -8.41 15.80
C TYR A 106 11.54 -7.69 14.68
N TYR A 107 12.28 -6.65 15.04
CA TYR A 107 13.13 -5.89 14.12
C TYR A 107 14.59 -6.13 14.44
N GLU A 108 15.37 -6.45 13.43
CA GLU A 108 16.81 -6.66 13.55
C GLU A 108 17.55 -5.96 12.42
N VAL A 109 18.65 -5.29 12.76
CA VAL A 109 19.56 -4.68 11.80
C VAL A 109 20.89 -5.43 11.87
N ARG A 110 21.32 -5.97 10.74
CA ARG A 110 22.61 -6.66 10.60
C ARG A 110 23.54 -5.89 9.68
N PRO A 111 24.81 -5.69 10.04
CA PRO A 111 25.79 -5.10 9.13
C PRO A 111 26.04 -6.05 7.95
N LYS A 112 26.10 -5.50 6.75
CA LYS A 112 26.48 -6.27 5.55
C LYS A 112 27.98 -6.52 5.55
N GLN A 113 28.39 -7.70 5.95
CA GLN A 113 29.79 -8.13 5.96
C GLN A 113 29.92 -9.42 5.13
N GLY A 114 30.97 -9.50 4.30
CA GLY A 114 31.21 -10.69 3.49
C GLY A 114 30.15 -10.98 2.43
N ASP A 115 29.77 -12.25 2.30
CA ASP A 115 28.80 -12.72 1.30
C ASP A 115 27.36 -12.67 1.83
N VAL A 116 26.72 -11.54 1.61
CA VAL A 116 25.32 -11.31 2.03
C VAL A 116 24.35 -12.38 1.48
N THR A 117 24.62 -12.92 0.29
CA THR A 117 23.74 -13.94 -0.30
C THR A 117 23.80 -15.24 0.49
N LYS A 118 24.99 -15.65 0.96
CA LYS A 118 25.12 -16.80 1.86
C LYS A 118 24.40 -16.59 3.19
N ASP A 119 24.46 -15.38 3.73
CA ASP A 119 23.75 -15.05 4.98
C ASP A 119 22.24 -15.15 4.82
N ILE A 120 21.72 -14.65 3.69
CA ILE A 120 20.28 -14.77 3.35
C ILE A 120 19.88 -16.25 3.24
N ILE A 121 20.64 -17.06 2.50
CA ILE A 121 20.36 -18.49 2.34
C ILE A 121 20.36 -19.20 3.71
N LYS A 122 21.37 -18.92 4.55
CA LYS A 122 21.46 -19.48 5.91
C LYS A 122 20.28 -19.06 6.77
N PHE A 123 19.89 -17.79 6.68
CA PHE A 123 18.73 -17.26 7.42
C PHE A 123 17.45 -18.00 7.02
N ILE A 124 17.18 -18.16 5.72
CA ILE A 124 15.99 -18.86 5.22
C ILE A 124 15.98 -20.31 5.69
N LYS A 125 17.11 -21.03 5.54
CA LYS A 125 17.24 -22.43 5.98
C LYS A 125 17.04 -22.61 7.49
N ASN A 126 17.41 -21.62 8.30
CA ASN A 126 17.14 -21.64 9.75
C ASN A 126 15.67 -21.34 10.09
N HIS A 127 14.85 -20.92 9.10
CA HIS A 127 13.43 -20.63 9.25
C HIS A 127 12.58 -21.51 8.30
N GLU A 128 13.00 -22.76 8.11
CA GLU A 128 12.28 -23.71 7.27
C GLU A 128 10.80 -23.80 7.65
N GLY A 129 9.93 -23.88 6.66
CA GLY A 129 8.48 -23.89 6.85
C GLY A 129 7.87 -22.51 7.18
N LYS A 130 8.64 -21.42 7.04
CA LYS A 130 8.14 -20.05 7.18
C LYS A 130 8.14 -19.34 5.83
N SER A 131 7.09 -18.58 5.56
CA SER A 131 7.03 -17.72 4.40
C SER A 131 7.87 -16.46 4.60
N GLY A 132 8.50 -15.95 3.53
CA GLY A 132 9.34 -14.76 3.59
C GLY A 132 9.25 -13.88 2.35
N ILE A 133 9.49 -12.57 2.54
CA ILE A 133 9.61 -11.61 1.44
C ILE A 133 10.98 -10.94 1.55
N ILE A 134 11.72 -10.90 0.43
CA ILE A 134 13.02 -10.23 0.34
C ILE A 134 12.88 -9.03 -0.58
N TYR A 135 13.11 -7.82 -0.08
CA TYR A 135 13.10 -6.63 -0.90
C TYR A 135 14.48 -6.29 -1.46
N CYS A 136 14.56 -6.07 -2.77
CA CYS A 136 15.75 -5.64 -3.49
C CYS A 136 15.55 -4.25 -4.11
N LEU A 137 16.64 -3.53 -4.34
CA LEU A 137 16.62 -2.17 -4.90
C LEU A 137 16.40 -2.14 -6.44
N SER A 138 16.58 -3.27 -7.14
CA SER A 138 16.42 -3.32 -8.59
C SER A 138 15.82 -4.64 -9.08
N ARG A 139 15.13 -4.58 -10.22
CA ARG A 139 14.53 -5.75 -10.89
C ARG A 139 15.59 -6.82 -11.20
N LYS A 140 16.74 -6.42 -11.73
CA LYS A 140 17.87 -7.31 -12.01
C LYS A 140 18.30 -8.08 -10.76
N LYS A 141 18.43 -7.40 -9.62
CA LYS A 141 18.81 -8.05 -8.36
C LYS A 141 17.74 -9.00 -7.83
N VAL A 142 16.47 -8.70 -8.10
CA VAL A 142 15.35 -9.61 -7.76
C VAL A 142 15.48 -10.94 -8.52
N GLU A 143 15.70 -10.86 -9.83
CA GLU A 143 15.84 -12.06 -10.68
C GLU A 143 17.07 -12.88 -10.30
N GLU A 144 18.25 -12.24 -10.23
CA GLU A 144 19.50 -12.89 -9.83
C GLU A 144 19.39 -13.60 -8.48
N LEU A 145 18.81 -12.92 -7.47
CA LEU A 145 18.69 -13.51 -6.15
C LEU A 145 17.68 -14.66 -6.12
N ALA A 146 16.57 -14.54 -6.82
CA ALA A 146 15.59 -15.62 -6.92
C ALA A 146 16.20 -16.89 -7.56
N GLU A 147 16.97 -16.74 -8.64
CA GLU A 147 17.72 -17.86 -9.27
C GLU A 147 18.71 -18.52 -8.31
N VAL A 148 19.49 -17.72 -7.58
CA VAL A 148 20.46 -18.24 -6.61
C VAL A 148 19.76 -18.99 -5.48
N LEU A 149 18.62 -18.49 -4.98
CA LEU A 149 17.83 -19.18 -3.96
C LEU A 149 17.29 -20.51 -4.46
N GLN A 150 16.76 -20.55 -5.69
CA GLN A 150 16.28 -21.77 -6.33
C GLN A 150 17.42 -22.79 -6.51
N ALA A 151 18.59 -22.36 -6.96
CA ALA A 151 19.79 -23.21 -7.10
C ALA A 151 20.25 -23.80 -5.77
N ASN A 152 19.90 -23.17 -4.64
CA ASN A 152 20.19 -23.67 -3.29
C ASN A 152 19.02 -24.46 -2.66
N GLY A 153 18.03 -24.87 -3.45
CA GLY A 153 16.89 -25.69 -3.03
C GLY A 153 15.79 -24.94 -2.30
N ILE A 154 15.78 -23.60 -2.35
CA ILE A 154 14.74 -22.77 -1.73
C ILE A 154 13.66 -22.52 -2.77
N LYS A 155 12.40 -22.76 -2.42
CA LYS A 155 11.24 -22.46 -3.26
C LYS A 155 10.99 -20.95 -3.31
N ALA A 156 11.73 -20.24 -4.15
CA ALA A 156 11.65 -18.80 -4.30
C ALA A 156 11.18 -18.40 -5.69
N ARG A 157 10.48 -17.24 -5.81
CA ARG A 157 10.08 -16.65 -7.08
C ARG A 157 10.31 -15.13 -7.09
N PRO A 158 10.63 -14.54 -8.27
CA PRO A 158 10.74 -13.10 -8.43
C PRO A 158 9.34 -12.44 -8.50
N TYR A 159 9.26 -11.18 -8.08
CA TYR A 159 8.06 -10.36 -8.21
C TYR A 159 8.40 -8.88 -8.40
N HIS A 160 8.12 -8.33 -9.56
CA HIS A 160 8.33 -6.91 -9.86
C HIS A 160 7.48 -6.44 -11.06
N ALA A 161 7.30 -5.12 -11.18
CA ALA A 161 6.46 -4.50 -12.20
C ALA A 161 6.92 -4.72 -13.66
N GLY A 162 8.18 -5.12 -13.88
CA GLY A 162 8.70 -5.43 -15.22
C GLY A 162 8.32 -6.81 -15.75
N MET A 163 7.73 -7.67 -14.91
CA MET A 163 7.23 -8.98 -15.33
C MET A 163 5.91 -8.84 -16.08
N ASP A 164 5.64 -9.78 -16.99
CA ASP A 164 4.31 -9.88 -17.60
C ASP A 164 3.22 -10.17 -16.54
N SER A 165 2.02 -9.74 -16.84
CA SER A 165 0.91 -9.79 -15.86
C SER A 165 0.55 -11.22 -15.44
N ALA A 166 0.61 -12.19 -16.37
CA ALA A 166 0.25 -13.58 -16.10
C ALA A 166 1.26 -14.25 -15.16
N THR A 167 2.56 -14.13 -15.46
CA THR A 167 3.64 -14.66 -14.61
C THR A 167 3.64 -14.00 -13.23
N ARG A 168 3.40 -12.69 -13.16
CA ARG A 168 3.33 -11.96 -11.90
C ARG A 168 2.18 -12.46 -11.03
N SER A 169 0.98 -12.62 -11.60
CA SER A 169 -0.17 -13.18 -10.88
C SER A 169 0.08 -14.62 -10.44
N ALA A 170 0.65 -15.45 -11.32
CA ALA A 170 0.96 -16.85 -10.97
C ALA A 170 1.97 -16.96 -9.82
N ASN A 171 3.00 -16.10 -9.78
CA ASN A 171 3.95 -16.06 -8.68
C ASN A 171 3.33 -15.61 -7.36
N GLN A 172 2.43 -14.63 -7.42
CA GLN A 172 1.66 -14.17 -6.25
C GLN A 172 0.74 -15.28 -5.73
N ASP A 173 0.00 -15.93 -6.61
CA ASP A 173 -0.90 -17.01 -6.26
C ASP A 173 -0.16 -18.20 -5.63
N ALA A 174 0.99 -18.56 -6.20
CA ALA A 174 1.83 -19.62 -5.64
C ALA A 174 2.33 -19.29 -4.22
N PHE A 175 2.65 -18.03 -3.94
CA PHE A 175 3.03 -17.59 -2.60
C PHE A 175 1.84 -17.61 -1.63
N LEU A 176 0.68 -17.14 -2.05
CA LEU A 176 -0.54 -17.14 -1.23
C LEU A 176 -1.06 -18.56 -0.92
N LYS A 177 -0.79 -19.53 -1.82
CA LYS A 177 -1.15 -20.94 -1.64
C LYS A 177 -0.08 -21.77 -0.93
N GLU A 178 1.01 -21.13 -0.51
CA GLU A 178 2.16 -21.79 0.15
C GLU A 178 2.89 -22.82 -0.75
N ASP A 179 2.72 -22.75 -2.09
CA ASP A 179 3.46 -23.57 -3.05
C ASP A 179 4.93 -23.15 -3.12
N ILE A 180 5.23 -21.90 -2.78
CA ILE A 180 6.58 -21.34 -2.64
C ILE A 180 6.72 -20.65 -1.28
N ASP A 181 7.95 -20.66 -0.76
CA ASP A 181 8.24 -20.16 0.59
C ASP A 181 8.69 -18.70 0.59
N VAL A 182 9.33 -18.26 -0.52
CA VAL A 182 9.96 -16.93 -0.58
C VAL A 182 9.59 -16.18 -1.85
N ILE A 183 9.19 -14.93 -1.69
CA ILE A 183 9.10 -13.96 -2.77
C ILE A 183 10.30 -13.00 -2.69
N VAL A 184 11.00 -12.83 -3.82
CA VAL A 184 12.01 -11.78 -3.97
C VAL A 184 11.39 -10.65 -4.78
N ALA A 185 11.28 -9.46 -4.20
CA ALA A 185 10.52 -8.36 -4.76
C ALA A 185 11.30 -7.03 -4.82
N THR A 186 10.84 -6.12 -5.66
CA THR A 186 11.18 -4.70 -5.57
C THR A 186 9.91 -3.88 -5.42
N ILE A 187 10.03 -2.70 -4.86
CA ILE A 187 8.98 -1.68 -4.80
C ILE A 187 8.70 -1.15 -6.20
#